data_25c8c47d70bb4d6380229e054475fd67
#
_entry.id   25c8c47d70bb4d6380229e054475fd67
#
_cell.length_a   1.000
_cell.length_b   1.000
_cell.length_c   1.000
_cell.angle_alpha   90.00
_cell.angle_beta   90.00
_cell.angle_gamma   90.00
#
_symmetry.space_group_name_H-M   'P 1'
#
loop_
_entity.id
_entity.type
_entity.pdbx_description
1 polymer ?
#
loop_
_entity_poly.entity_id
_entity_poly.type
_entity_poly.pdbx_seq_one_letter_code
_entity_poly.pdbx_strand_id
1 'polypeptide(L)'
;METDGEDMKYRLNKQVTNIMKSAGEEARDMGNNYIGSEHLLLAILKDSETQLCQLISAQGVCYYQMKEDLMVLFGLRDQSVDEIQITQVVDDILERAMQIAQHKKAKVMDVQSLSLALLQTASCVATEILHRYDIDENVLLMQMEHGGRNELDKVNELRNLNTCGLNQDIIGRDKELSFMISVLSRKDKANPLLIGEPGVGKTALVEKLAGMIQANQVPSLRNASIYELHLNSLVAGTKYRGDFEEKLQNIIRLLEKYPNVILFIDEIHQMIGAGKSEGSIDVSSVLKPYLARGLIKCIGATTVEEYEKYIEKDRALERRFQIITIKEPNQSETLEMLKVKVKEYEDFHQVHIPMDILAKIVAYCDYYMPQRKFPDKAIDVLDLSCVSAKASNTHQVNEEMVKDVVEKLTAIPLASVDRVQLLKAQLQESLIGQEEVIDKLIAQLQWIEQGVITQRPLGVWLFLGNPGVGKKTLMQKFNRTYFNQEDMVTFDMAAFEQNFAHNLSLLRRNPYTIVCIMNLHMAHEAQLQFLRQSIEKGYMEHDIYKVDLRHCIMILNGDFTLTSGNELHFQETQSL
;
A
#
# COMPACT_ATOMS: atom_id res chain seq x y z
N MET A 1 -44.39 35.97 24.08
CA MET A 1 -44.24 35.77 25.52
C MET A 1 -42.76 35.56 25.80
N GLU A 2 -42.12 36.55 26.30
CA GLU A 2 -40.79 36.46 26.91
C GLU A 2 -41.01 35.80 28.28
N THR A 3 -40.59 34.53 28.41
CA THR A 3 -40.47 33.89 29.70
C THR A 3 -39.03 33.85 30.10
N ASP A 4 -38.73 34.64 31.12
CA ASP A 4 -37.48 34.69 31.85
C ASP A 4 -37.02 33.31 32.31
N GLY A 5 -35.71 33.07 32.22
CA GLY A 5 -35.05 31.79 32.32
C GLY A 5 -34.86 31.21 33.72
N GLU A 6 -35.91 31.08 34.57
CA GLU A 6 -35.74 30.55 35.94
C GLU A 6 -36.52 29.26 36.28
N ASP A 7 -37.35 28.70 35.38
CA ASP A 7 -38.16 27.49 35.71
C ASP A 7 -38.00 26.28 34.75
N MET A 8 -36.92 26.21 33.99
CA MET A 8 -36.72 24.96 33.21
C MET A 8 -35.95 23.93 34.04
N LYS A 9 -36.57 22.72 34.20
CA LYS A 9 -35.99 21.52 34.84
C LYS A 9 -34.57 21.16 34.35
N TYR A 10 -34.21 21.60 33.13
CA TYR A 10 -32.93 21.31 32.46
C TYR A 10 -32.20 22.57 32.04
N ARG A 11 -30.88 22.56 32.18
CA ARG A 11 -30.02 23.65 31.66
C ARG A 11 -29.66 23.40 30.21
N LEU A 12 -30.26 24.13 29.28
CA LEU A 12 -30.11 24.00 27.83
C LEU A 12 -29.16 25.07 27.27
N ASN A 13 -28.41 24.75 26.26
CA ASN A 13 -27.69 25.76 25.48
C ASN A 13 -28.69 26.45 24.51
N LYS A 14 -28.28 27.58 23.92
CA LYS A 14 -29.10 28.38 23.00
C LYS A 14 -29.62 27.54 21.79
N GLN A 15 -28.81 26.66 21.26
CA GLN A 15 -29.16 25.84 20.09
C GLN A 15 -30.22 24.78 20.45
N VAL A 16 -30.07 24.10 21.57
CA VAL A 16 -31.09 23.15 22.07
C VAL A 16 -32.43 23.86 22.39
N THR A 17 -32.36 25.08 22.94
CA THR A 17 -33.55 25.89 23.17
C THR A 17 -34.29 26.20 21.86
N ASN A 18 -33.55 26.52 20.80
CA ASN A 18 -34.12 26.76 19.47
C ASN A 18 -34.73 25.47 18.87
N ILE A 19 -34.08 24.31 19.03
CA ILE A 19 -34.59 23.01 18.60
C ILE A 19 -35.87 22.67 19.30
N MET A 20 -35.97 22.88 20.63
CA MET A 20 -37.22 22.64 21.37
C MET A 20 -38.36 23.55 20.92
N LYS A 21 -38.07 24.83 20.60
CA LYS A 21 -39.08 25.74 20.02
C LYS A 21 -39.54 25.25 18.65
N SER A 22 -38.57 24.84 17.77
CA SER A 22 -38.88 24.30 16.47
C SER A 22 -39.70 23.00 16.55
N ALA A 23 -39.41 22.10 17.50
CA ALA A 23 -40.19 20.90 17.74
C ALA A 23 -41.66 21.20 18.13
N GLY A 24 -41.88 22.28 18.90
CA GLY A 24 -43.23 22.79 19.18
C GLY A 24 -43.93 23.36 17.93
N GLU A 25 -43.20 24.00 17.02
CA GLU A 25 -43.75 24.46 15.74
C GLU A 25 -44.15 23.27 14.84
N GLU A 26 -43.27 22.26 14.72
CA GLU A 26 -43.54 21.05 13.95
C GLU A 26 -44.79 20.29 14.52
N ALA A 27 -44.94 20.23 15.83
CA ALA A 27 -46.10 19.64 16.46
C ALA A 27 -47.41 20.39 16.10
N ARG A 28 -47.38 21.74 16.09
CA ARG A 28 -48.51 22.57 15.68
C ARG A 28 -48.84 22.36 14.20
N ASP A 29 -47.84 22.38 13.34
CA ASP A 29 -48.01 22.17 11.90
C ASP A 29 -48.68 20.82 11.59
N MET A 30 -48.45 19.80 12.41
CA MET A 30 -49.09 18.49 12.31
C MET A 30 -50.42 18.37 13.06
N GLY A 31 -50.87 19.45 13.74
CA GLY A 31 -52.12 19.47 14.51
C GLY A 31 -52.04 18.64 15.82
N ASN A 32 -50.84 18.45 16.37
CA ASN A 32 -50.64 17.70 17.61
C ASN A 32 -50.59 18.65 18.82
N ASN A 33 -51.18 18.20 19.95
CA ASN A 33 -51.16 18.93 21.23
C ASN A 33 -49.98 18.48 22.13
N TYR A 34 -49.04 17.74 21.59
CA TYR A 34 -47.87 17.22 22.30
C TYR A 34 -46.62 17.28 21.44
N ILE A 35 -45.48 17.38 22.07
CA ILE A 35 -44.18 17.20 21.44
C ILE A 35 -43.73 15.75 21.67
N GLY A 36 -43.67 14.95 20.62
CA GLY A 36 -43.16 13.58 20.63
C GLY A 36 -41.71 13.53 20.11
N SER A 37 -41.10 12.33 20.14
CA SER A 37 -39.75 12.10 19.64
C SER A 37 -39.62 12.37 18.13
N GLU A 38 -40.69 12.19 17.35
CA GLU A 38 -40.77 12.50 15.92
C GLU A 38 -40.63 14.00 15.65
N HIS A 39 -41.29 14.83 16.43
CA HIS A 39 -41.17 16.31 16.29
C HIS A 39 -39.77 16.79 16.69
N LEU A 40 -39.17 16.16 17.70
CA LEU A 40 -37.78 16.44 18.11
C LEU A 40 -36.80 16.05 17.03
N LEU A 41 -36.98 14.89 16.39
CA LEU A 41 -36.16 14.45 15.25
C LEU A 41 -36.26 15.43 14.09
N LEU A 42 -37.49 15.83 13.69
CA LEU A 42 -37.68 16.83 12.61
C LEU A 42 -37.03 18.18 12.93
N ALA A 43 -37.12 18.64 14.16
CA ALA A 43 -36.51 19.89 14.58
C ALA A 43 -34.97 19.84 14.53
N ILE A 44 -34.38 18.70 14.86
CA ILE A 44 -32.93 18.48 14.71
C ILE A 44 -32.53 18.45 13.21
N LEU A 45 -33.34 17.81 12.35
CA LEU A 45 -33.09 17.74 10.91
C LEU A 45 -33.31 19.05 10.16
N LYS A 46 -34.11 19.96 10.72
CA LYS A 46 -34.33 21.30 10.17
C LYS A 46 -33.08 22.18 10.33
N ASP A 47 -32.24 21.92 11.32
CA ASP A 47 -30.97 22.61 11.54
C ASP A 47 -29.83 21.85 10.81
N SER A 48 -29.46 22.33 9.61
CA SER A 48 -28.44 21.72 8.75
C SER A 48 -27.03 21.72 9.35
N GLU A 49 -26.80 22.49 10.43
CA GLU A 49 -25.50 22.50 11.14
C GLU A 49 -25.38 21.36 12.15
N THR A 50 -26.46 20.67 12.45
CA THR A 50 -26.44 19.53 13.38
C THR A 50 -25.77 18.32 12.74
N GLN A 51 -24.92 17.64 13.52
CA GLN A 51 -24.23 16.44 13.06
C GLN A 51 -25.22 15.32 12.65
N LEU A 52 -26.32 15.17 13.38
CA LEU A 52 -27.32 14.15 13.05
C LEU A 52 -27.99 14.47 11.70
N CYS A 53 -28.31 15.73 11.41
CA CYS A 53 -28.82 16.12 10.11
C CYS A 53 -27.86 15.79 8.96
N GLN A 54 -26.56 16.09 9.14
CA GLN A 54 -25.54 15.82 8.13
C GLN A 54 -25.40 14.30 7.85
N LEU A 55 -25.41 13.48 8.90
CA LEU A 55 -25.31 12.02 8.77
C LEU A 55 -26.52 11.39 8.07
N ILE A 56 -27.73 11.86 8.39
CA ILE A 56 -28.97 11.38 7.77
C ILE A 56 -29.07 11.88 6.30
N SER A 57 -28.69 13.12 6.06
CA SER A 57 -28.68 13.68 4.69
C SER A 57 -27.66 12.98 3.79
N ALA A 58 -26.54 12.51 4.32
CA ALA A 58 -25.54 11.71 3.59
C ALA A 58 -26.11 10.35 3.13
N GLN A 59 -27.17 9.85 3.77
CA GLN A 59 -27.89 8.64 3.38
C GLN A 59 -29.06 8.92 2.40
N GLY A 60 -29.16 10.16 1.90
CA GLY A 60 -30.15 10.55 0.91
C GLY A 60 -31.51 10.95 1.47
N VAL A 61 -31.66 11.06 2.80
CA VAL A 61 -32.92 11.44 3.46
C VAL A 61 -32.86 12.89 3.89
N CYS A 62 -33.86 13.71 3.48
CA CYS A 62 -33.93 15.12 3.85
C CYS A 62 -35.14 15.42 4.75
N TYR A 63 -35.05 16.55 5.48
CA TYR A 63 -36.10 17.03 6.36
C TYR A 63 -37.49 17.08 5.70
N TYR A 64 -37.59 17.64 4.49
CA TYR A 64 -38.88 17.80 3.79
C TYR A 64 -39.53 16.48 3.46
N GLN A 65 -38.78 15.50 2.97
CA GLN A 65 -39.26 14.17 2.66
C GLN A 65 -39.79 13.47 3.92
N MET A 66 -39.00 13.51 5.00
CA MET A 66 -39.39 12.89 6.28
C MET A 66 -40.65 13.57 6.89
N LYS A 67 -40.76 14.90 6.75
CA LYS A 67 -41.95 15.64 7.21
C LYS A 67 -43.20 15.25 6.42
N GLU A 68 -43.13 15.15 5.10
CA GLU A 68 -44.26 14.72 4.24
C GLU A 68 -44.70 13.29 4.59
N ASP A 69 -43.77 12.36 4.75
CA ASP A 69 -44.08 10.97 5.10
C ASP A 69 -44.74 10.86 6.48
N LEU A 70 -44.29 11.65 7.44
CA LEU A 70 -44.92 11.73 8.77
C LEU A 70 -46.33 12.30 8.72
N MET A 71 -46.58 13.33 7.93
CA MET A 71 -47.92 13.88 7.71
C MET A 71 -48.89 12.86 7.10
N VAL A 72 -48.38 12.03 6.18
CA VAL A 72 -49.17 10.93 5.59
C VAL A 72 -49.47 9.83 6.60
N LEU A 73 -48.51 9.49 7.45
CA LEU A 73 -48.64 8.40 8.43
C LEU A 73 -49.57 8.72 9.59
N PHE A 74 -49.49 9.93 10.15
CA PHE A 74 -50.22 10.32 11.34
C PHE A 74 -51.50 11.11 11.05
N GLY A 75 -51.68 11.58 9.83
CA GLY A 75 -52.79 12.42 9.39
C GLY A 75 -52.71 13.85 9.97
N LEU A 76 -53.28 14.81 9.26
CA LEU A 76 -53.45 16.17 9.76
C LEU A 76 -54.66 16.18 10.70
N ARG A 77 -54.49 16.52 11.97
CA ARG A 77 -55.57 16.75 12.90
C ARG A 77 -55.94 18.24 12.86
N ASP A 78 -57.18 18.51 12.52
CA ASP A 78 -57.73 19.87 12.40
C ASP A 78 -58.18 20.38 13.79
N GLN A 79 -57.25 20.67 14.71
CA GLN A 79 -57.51 21.25 16.02
C GLN A 79 -56.56 22.43 16.26
N SER A 80 -57.16 23.58 16.61
CA SER A 80 -56.43 24.73 17.17
C SER A 80 -55.92 24.38 18.56
N VAL A 81 -54.57 24.28 18.73
CA VAL A 81 -53.94 23.84 19.98
C VAL A 81 -53.39 25.05 20.71
N ASP A 82 -53.98 25.39 21.87
CA ASP A 82 -53.53 26.53 22.69
C ASP A 82 -52.36 26.17 23.65
N GLU A 83 -52.28 24.92 24.12
CA GLU A 83 -51.20 24.45 25.00
C GLU A 83 -50.59 23.15 24.45
N ILE A 84 -49.25 23.13 24.32
CA ILE A 84 -48.49 21.95 23.92
C ILE A 84 -47.70 21.43 25.10
N GLN A 85 -47.87 20.13 25.40
CA GLN A 85 -47.15 19.42 26.46
C GLN A 85 -46.06 18.52 25.85
N ILE A 86 -44.95 18.29 26.55
CA ILE A 86 -43.96 17.29 26.17
C ILE A 86 -44.41 15.90 26.59
N THR A 87 -44.18 14.89 25.76
CA THR A 87 -44.46 13.50 26.15
C THR A 87 -43.44 12.98 27.15
N GLN A 88 -43.82 11.95 27.93
CA GLN A 88 -42.89 11.30 28.86
C GLN A 88 -41.61 10.83 28.18
N VAL A 89 -41.72 10.30 26.95
CA VAL A 89 -40.56 9.86 26.15
C VAL A 89 -39.60 11.02 25.87
N VAL A 90 -40.10 12.22 25.59
CA VAL A 90 -39.23 13.40 25.35
C VAL A 90 -38.60 13.87 26.67
N ASP A 91 -39.32 13.81 27.79
CA ASP A 91 -38.77 14.13 29.12
C ASP A 91 -37.64 13.15 29.48
N ASP A 92 -37.81 11.85 29.21
CA ASP A 92 -36.80 10.81 29.41
C ASP A 92 -35.58 11.03 28.51
N ILE A 93 -35.77 11.47 27.25
CA ILE A 93 -34.70 11.85 26.33
C ILE A 93 -33.89 13.05 26.86
N LEU A 94 -34.58 14.08 27.36
CA LEU A 94 -33.94 15.26 27.93
C LEU A 94 -33.13 14.93 29.19
N GLU A 95 -33.69 14.08 30.06
CA GLU A 95 -32.98 13.62 31.25
C GLU A 95 -31.72 12.85 30.91
N ARG A 96 -31.80 11.90 29.95
CA ARG A 96 -30.64 11.14 29.44
C ARG A 96 -29.61 12.05 28.78
N ALA A 97 -30.07 13.02 28.00
CA ALA A 97 -29.18 13.99 27.36
C ALA A 97 -28.39 14.81 28.39
N MET A 98 -29.03 15.19 29.49
CA MET A 98 -28.36 15.88 30.60
C MET A 98 -27.35 14.98 31.31
N GLN A 99 -27.64 13.69 31.50
CA GLN A 99 -26.69 12.71 32.03
C GLN A 99 -25.47 12.56 31.11
N ILE A 100 -25.66 12.46 29.78
CA ILE A 100 -24.58 12.42 28.80
C ILE A 100 -23.72 13.68 28.88
N ALA A 101 -24.33 14.87 28.97
CA ALA A 101 -23.60 16.13 29.09
C ALA A 101 -22.78 16.19 30.40
N GLN A 102 -23.34 15.71 31.51
CA GLN A 102 -22.64 15.64 32.81
C GLN A 102 -21.43 14.68 32.76
N HIS A 103 -21.57 13.51 32.12
CA HIS A 103 -20.45 12.60 31.90
C HIS A 103 -19.31 13.24 31.08
N LYS A 104 -19.67 14.11 30.13
CA LYS A 104 -18.70 14.96 29.38
C LYS A 104 -18.18 16.17 30.18
N LYS A 105 -18.53 16.28 31.48
CA LYS A 105 -18.20 17.43 32.34
C LYS A 105 -18.77 18.77 31.85
N ALA A 106 -19.78 18.75 31.01
CA ALA A 106 -20.48 19.96 30.56
C ALA A 106 -21.56 20.35 31.58
N LYS A 107 -21.74 21.67 31.80
CA LYS A 107 -22.74 22.25 32.73
C LYS A 107 -24.12 22.46 32.07
N VAL A 108 -24.16 22.39 30.75
CA VAL A 108 -25.33 22.68 29.91
C VAL A 108 -25.47 21.57 28.86
N MET A 109 -26.68 21.20 28.52
CA MET A 109 -26.97 20.26 27.45
C MET A 109 -26.70 20.90 26.10
N ASP A 110 -25.96 20.18 25.24
CA ASP A 110 -25.71 20.54 23.85
C ASP A 110 -26.51 19.65 22.87
N VAL A 111 -26.54 20.03 21.60
CA VAL A 111 -27.30 19.30 20.56
C VAL A 111 -26.75 17.90 20.33
N GLN A 112 -25.45 17.71 20.50
CA GLN A 112 -24.85 16.39 20.36
C GLN A 112 -25.34 15.44 21.45
N SER A 113 -25.38 15.88 22.70
CA SER A 113 -25.92 15.08 23.80
C SER A 113 -27.42 14.79 23.63
N LEU A 114 -28.20 15.74 23.11
CA LEU A 114 -29.61 15.57 22.80
C LEU A 114 -29.81 14.54 21.67
N SER A 115 -29.08 14.63 20.60
CA SER A 115 -29.15 13.69 19.46
C SER A 115 -28.72 12.28 19.85
N LEU A 116 -27.68 12.13 20.68
CA LEU A 116 -27.25 10.83 21.21
C LEU A 116 -28.32 10.23 22.11
N ALA A 117 -28.96 11.00 23.00
CA ALA A 117 -30.01 10.54 23.85
C ALA A 117 -31.25 10.10 23.07
N LEU A 118 -31.61 10.82 22.00
CA LEU A 118 -32.69 10.46 21.08
C LEU A 118 -32.44 9.09 20.44
N LEU A 119 -31.26 8.88 19.87
CA LEU A 119 -30.87 7.62 19.22
C LEU A 119 -30.71 6.44 20.21
N GLN A 120 -30.30 6.71 21.46
CA GLN A 120 -30.19 5.68 22.52
C GLN A 120 -31.54 5.28 23.15
N THR A 121 -32.63 6.00 22.83
CA THR A 121 -33.95 5.68 23.36
C THR A 121 -34.58 4.61 22.49
N ALA A 122 -34.57 3.36 23.00
CA ALA A 122 -35.15 2.23 22.30
C ALA A 122 -36.67 2.40 22.13
N SER A 123 -37.21 1.97 20.98
CA SER A 123 -38.63 1.90 20.68
C SER A 123 -39.39 3.24 20.84
N CYS A 124 -38.78 4.35 20.38
CA CYS A 124 -39.46 5.61 20.21
C CYS A 124 -39.85 5.82 18.73
N VAL A 125 -40.84 6.69 18.49
CA VAL A 125 -41.33 6.97 17.13
C VAL A 125 -40.20 7.46 16.22
N ALA A 126 -39.25 8.25 16.72
CA ALA A 126 -38.11 8.73 15.96
C ALA A 126 -37.25 7.57 15.45
N THR A 127 -36.94 6.55 16.26
CA THR A 127 -36.13 5.39 15.82
C THR A 127 -36.93 4.49 14.88
N GLU A 128 -38.22 4.32 15.06
CA GLU A 128 -39.09 3.59 14.12
C GLU A 128 -39.14 4.24 12.74
N ILE A 129 -39.13 5.57 12.68
CA ILE A 129 -39.07 6.32 11.43
C ILE A 129 -37.75 6.12 10.74
N LEU A 130 -36.62 6.20 11.45
CA LEU A 130 -35.28 5.95 10.88
C LEU A 130 -35.20 4.55 10.26
N HIS A 131 -35.74 3.53 10.92
CA HIS A 131 -35.80 2.15 10.40
C HIS A 131 -36.60 2.03 9.08
N ARG A 132 -37.65 2.84 8.88
CA ARG A 132 -38.42 2.86 7.62
C ARG A 132 -37.58 3.37 6.42
N TYR A 133 -36.56 4.15 6.67
CA TYR A 133 -35.59 4.61 5.68
C TYR A 133 -34.36 3.72 5.61
N ASP A 134 -34.43 2.49 6.18
CA ASP A 134 -33.28 1.57 6.28
C ASP A 134 -32.08 2.17 7.04
N ILE A 135 -32.32 3.16 7.91
CA ILE A 135 -31.30 3.80 8.74
C ILE A 135 -31.28 3.14 10.11
N ASP A 136 -30.14 2.49 10.44
CA ASP A 136 -29.88 1.87 11.74
C ASP A 136 -29.39 2.94 12.73
N GLU A 137 -30.16 3.14 13.84
CA GLU A 137 -29.80 4.08 14.89
C GLU A 137 -28.46 3.75 15.57
N ASN A 138 -28.08 2.47 15.62
CA ASN A 138 -26.79 2.08 16.20
C ASN A 138 -25.61 2.53 15.31
N VAL A 139 -25.81 2.51 13.99
CA VAL A 139 -24.81 3.05 13.05
C VAL A 139 -24.68 4.56 13.21
N LEU A 140 -25.80 5.29 13.33
CA LEU A 140 -25.80 6.73 13.60
C LEU A 140 -25.15 7.06 14.95
N LEU A 141 -25.45 6.29 15.99
CA LEU A 141 -24.83 6.44 17.31
C LEU A 141 -23.31 6.31 17.22
N MET A 142 -22.84 5.26 16.53
CA MET A 142 -21.41 5.07 16.32
C MET A 142 -20.78 6.24 15.56
N GLN A 143 -21.44 6.71 14.50
CA GLN A 143 -20.96 7.84 13.72
C GLN A 143 -20.98 9.15 14.51
N MET A 144 -21.95 9.34 15.41
CA MET A 144 -22.04 10.51 16.28
C MET A 144 -21.08 10.46 17.46
N GLU A 145 -20.87 9.31 18.06
CA GLU A 145 -19.88 9.14 19.13
C GLU A 145 -18.45 9.26 18.59
N HIS A 146 -18.21 8.90 17.32
CA HIS A 146 -16.92 8.97 16.65
C HIS A 146 -16.78 10.16 15.69
N GLY A 147 -17.89 10.80 15.32
CA GLY A 147 -18.00 11.80 14.27
C GLY A 147 -17.91 13.27 14.71
N GLY A 148 -17.63 13.55 15.96
CA GLY A 148 -16.92 14.80 16.25
C GLY A 148 -15.56 14.66 15.57
N ARG A 149 -15.23 15.48 14.52
CA ARG A 149 -13.89 15.51 13.93
C ARG A 149 -12.91 15.32 15.07
N ASN A 150 -12.36 14.10 15.19
CA ASN A 150 -11.43 13.76 16.24
C ASN A 150 -10.39 14.87 16.27
N GLU A 151 -10.00 15.35 17.45
CA GLU A 151 -8.87 16.28 17.53
C GLU A 151 -7.70 15.73 16.70
N LEU A 152 -7.65 14.40 16.50
CA LEU A 152 -6.72 13.67 15.65
C LEU A 152 -6.86 13.99 14.14
N ASP A 153 -8.07 14.23 13.62
CA ASP A 153 -8.27 14.59 12.21
C ASP A 153 -7.79 16.03 11.87
N LYS A 154 -7.52 16.83 12.92
CA LYS A 154 -6.94 18.19 12.78
C LYS A 154 -5.42 18.18 12.81
N VAL A 155 -4.80 17.04 13.12
CA VAL A 155 -3.35 16.90 13.18
C VAL A 155 -2.85 16.56 11.78
N ASN A 156 -2.12 17.46 11.16
CA ASN A 156 -1.62 17.32 9.79
C ASN A 156 -0.68 16.11 9.59
N GLU A 157 -0.07 15.65 10.67
CA GLU A 157 0.83 14.49 10.68
C GLU A 157 0.10 13.14 10.74
N LEU A 158 -1.22 13.15 10.96
CA LEU A 158 -2.06 11.95 11.06
C LEU A 158 -3.06 11.88 9.91
N ARG A 159 -3.13 10.72 9.27
CA ARG A 159 -4.11 10.40 8.22
C ARG A 159 -5.04 9.29 8.71
N ASN A 160 -6.33 9.55 8.72
CA ASN A 160 -7.34 8.55 9.07
C ASN A 160 -7.57 7.57 7.91
N LEU A 161 -7.14 6.33 8.08
CA LEU A 161 -7.27 5.30 7.03
C LEU A 161 -8.71 4.77 6.90
N ASN A 162 -9.53 4.88 7.93
CA ASN A 162 -10.93 4.45 7.84
C ASN A 162 -11.76 5.31 6.88
N THR A 163 -11.35 6.57 6.63
CA THR A 163 -12.05 7.47 5.69
C THR A 163 -11.57 7.35 4.24
N CYS A 164 -10.46 6.64 4.02
CA CYS A 164 -9.88 6.44 2.70
C CYS A 164 -10.53 5.25 2.00
N GLY A 165 -11.69 5.48 1.36
CA GLY A 165 -12.34 4.63 0.36
C GLY A 165 -12.43 3.11 0.63
N LEU A 166 -13.63 2.59 0.66
CA LEU A 166 -13.98 1.17 0.90
C LEU A 166 -13.54 0.19 -0.23
N ASN A 167 -12.86 0.65 -1.28
CA ASN A 167 -12.69 -0.08 -2.53
C ASN A 167 -11.36 -0.84 -2.68
N GLN A 168 -10.69 -1.22 -1.59
CA GLN A 168 -9.50 -2.07 -1.76
C GLN A 168 -9.83 -3.55 -1.47
N ASP A 169 -10.43 -4.22 -2.43
CA ASP A 169 -10.54 -5.68 -2.43
C ASP A 169 -9.15 -6.30 -2.67
N ILE A 170 -8.40 -6.46 -1.58
CA ILE A 170 -7.15 -7.22 -1.61
C ILE A 170 -7.48 -8.70 -1.52
N ILE A 171 -7.10 -9.46 -2.53
CA ILE A 171 -7.27 -10.92 -2.58
C ILE A 171 -6.02 -11.62 -2.03
N GLY A 172 -6.22 -12.79 -1.41
CA GLY A 172 -5.14 -13.73 -1.10
C GLY A 172 -4.33 -13.41 0.16
N ARG A 173 -4.80 -12.51 1.03
CA ARG A 173 -4.12 -12.13 2.29
C ARG A 173 -4.94 -12.41 3.55
N ASP A 174 -5.90 -13.33 3.47
CA ASP A 174 -6.86 -13.56 4.54
C ASP A 174 -6.20 -14.17 5.79
N LYS A 175 -5.14 -14.95 5.62
CA LYS A 175 -4.37 -15.55 6.73
C LYS A 175 -3.61 -14.49 7.51
N GLU A 176 -2.87 -13.63 6.80
CA GLU A 176 -2.10 -12.54 7.40
C GLU A 176 -3.02 -11.52 8.06
N LEU A 177 -4.14 -11.20 7.42
CA LEU A 177 -5.17 -10.31 7.95
C LEU A 177 -5.80 -10.87 9.23
N SER A 178 -6.24 -12.13 9.21
CA SER A 178 -6.81 -12.80 10.39
C SER A 178 -5.81 -12.87 11.54
N PHE A 179 -4.54 -13.11 11.24
CA PHE A 179 -3.49 -13.12 12.24
C PHE A 179 -3.24 -11.72 12.80
N MET A 180 -3.21 -10.67 11.96
CA MET A 180 -3.09 -9.27 12.39
C MET A 180 -4.25 -8.88 13.32
N ILE A 181 -5.49 -9.22 12.99
CA ILE A 181 -6.67 -9.00 13.83
C ILE A 181 -6.52 -9.71 15.18
N SER A 182 -6.07 -10.97 15.16
CA SER A 182 -5.85 -11.74 16.40
C SER A 182 -4.78 -11.12 17.29
N VAL A 183 -3.71 -10.58 16.71
CA VAL A 183 -2.64 -9.87 17.45
C VAL A 183 -3.18 -8.59 18.08
N LEU A 184 -3.89 -7.75 17.32
CA LEU A 184 -4.49 -6.50 17.82
C LEU A 184 -5.52 -6.71 18.92
N SER A 185 -6.13 -7.91 18.98
CA SER A 185 -7.13 -8.28 20.00
C SER A 185 -6.50 -8.81 21.29
N ARG A 186 -5.18 -8.99 21.34
CA ARG A 186 -4.47 -9.47 22.55
C ARG A 186 -4.41 -8.39 23.63
N LYS A 187 -4.26 -8.81 24.87
CA LYS A 187 -3.97 -7.93 26.00
C LYS A 187 -2.51 -7.47 25.99
N ASP A 188 -1.59 -8.41 25.77
CA ASP A 188 -0.16 -8.17 25.74
C ASP A 188 0.40 -8.49 24.34
N LYS A 189 1.46 -7.78 23.94
CA LYS A 189 2.05 -7.87 22.57
C LYS A 189 0.99 -7.66 21.48
N ALA A 190 0.16 -6.65 21.66
CA ALA A 190 -0.93 -6.32 20.74
C ALA A 190 -0.48 -5.47 19.53
N ASN A 191 0.83 -5.41 19.25
CA ASN A 191 1.39 -4.60 18.18
C ASN A 191 1.92 -5.52 17.06
N PRO A 192 1.23 -5.65 15.91
CA PRO A 192 1.77 -6.37 14.76
C PRO A 192 2.88 -5.57 14.08
N LEU A 193 3.92 -6.27 13.63
CA LEU A 193 4.98 -5.75 12.77
C LEU A 193 4.96 -6.51 11.45
N LEU A 194 4.58 -5.82 10.38
CA LEU A 194 4.54 -6.35 9.03
C LEU A 194 5.95 -6.30 8.43
N ILE A 195 6.53 -7.46 8.13
CA ILE A 195 7.85 -7.57 7.53
C ILE A 195 7.72 -8.17 6.14
N GLY A 196 8.33 -7.53 5.15
CA GLY A 196 8.32 -8.02 3.76
C GLY A 196 9.04 -7.06 2.83
N GLU A 197 9.37 -7.55 1.64
CA GLU A 197 10.03 -6.76 0.62
C GLU A 197 9.20 -5.51 0.22
N PRO A 198 9.82 -4.46 -0.34
CA PRO A 198 9.09 -3.34 -0.91
C PRO A 198 8.12 -3.82 -2.01
N GLY A 199 6.92 -3.24 -2.07
CA GLY A 199 5.94 -3.55 -3.11
C GLY A 199 5.10 -4.83 -2.91
N VAL A 200 5.25 -5.56 -1.79
CA VAL A 200 4.44 -6.78 -1.52
C VAL A 200 3.03 -6.49 -0.96
N GLY A 201 2.69 -5.22 -0.71
CA GLY A 201 1.37 -4.80 -0.27
C GLY A 201 1.18 -4.70 1.25
N LYS A 202 2.22 -4.36 2.04
CA LYS A 202 2.12 -4.18 3.50
C LYS A 202 1.11 -3.09 3.89
N THR A 203 1.25 -1.90 3.31
CA THR A 203 0.37 -0.75 3.55
C THR A 203 -1.07 -1.04 3.14
N ALA A 204 -1.25 -1.65 1.97
CA ALA A 204 -2.55 -2.05 1.46
C ALA A 204 -3.29 -3.02 2.41
N LEU A 205 -2.57 -3.94 3.07
CA LEU A 205 -3.16 -4.84 4.07
C LEU A 205 -3.73 -4.08 5.28
N VAL A 206 -3.08 -3.00 5.72
CA VAL A 206 -3.57 -2.15 6.81
C VAL A 206 -4.77 -1.33 6.36
N GLU A 207 -4.76 -0.81 5.13
CA GLU A 207 -5.90 -0.10 4.54
C GLU A 207 -7.13 -1.01 4.40
N LYS A 208 -6.94 -2.29 3.98
CA LYS A 208 -8.02 -3.29 3.98
C LYS A 208 -8.59 -3.50 5.38
N LEU A 209 -7.73 -3.63 6.40
CA LEU A 209 -8.20 -3.76 7.78
C LEU A 209 -9.02 -2.55 8.21
N ALA A 210 -8.58 -1.34 7.89
CA ALA A 210 -9.31 -0.10 8.20
C ALA A 210 -10.70 -0.08 7.52
N GLY A 211 -10.79 -0.47 6.26
CA GLY A 211 -12.05 -0.61 5.54
C GLY A 211 -12.98 -1.66 6.16
N MET A 212 -12.45 -2.83 6.56
CA MET A 212 -13.24 -3.87 7.23
C MET A 212 -13.76 -3.43 8.61
N ILE A 213 -12.95 -2.65 9.35
CA ILE A 213 -13.39 -2.07 10.63
C ILE A 213 -14.53 -1.08 10.39
N GLN A 214 -14.42 -0.21 9.40
CA GLN A 214 -15.46 0.74 9.03
C GLN A 214 -16.75 0.03 8.59
N ALA A 215 -16.63 -1.07 7.84
CA ALA A 215 -17.76 -1.90 7.43
C ALA A 215 -18.32 -2.81 8.56
N ASN A 216 -17.86 -2.66 9.81
CA ASN A 216 -18.24 -3.49 10.96
C ASN A 216 -18.01 -5.01 10.78
N GLN A 217 -17.08 -5.41 9.90
CA GLN A 217 -16.78 -6.81 9.62
C GLN A 217 -15.84 -7.46 10.65
N VAL A 218 -15.26 -6.67 11.57
CA VAL A 218 -14.31 -7.14 12.59
C VAL A 218 -14.86 -6.90 14.00
N PRO A 219 -15.63 -7.83 14.57
CA PRO A 219 -16.29 -7.64 15.88
C PRO A 219 -15.32 -7.34 17.04
N SER A 220 -14.10 -7.92 17.01
CA SER A 220 -13.08 -7.72 18.04
C SER A 220 -12.44 -6.34 18.05
N LEU A 221 -12.55 -5.62 16.93
CA LEU A 221 -12.01 -4.26 16.74
C LEU A 221 -13.15 -3.26 16.45
N ARG A 222 -14.34 -3.57 16.95
CA ARG A 222 -15.50 -2.68 16.80
C ARG A 222 -15.16 -1.30 17.37
N ASN A 223 -15.48 -0.25 16.62
CA ASN A 223 -15.17 1.13 16.98
C ASN A 223 -13.67 1.50 16.98
N ALA A 224 -12.79 0.68 16.43
CA ALA A 224 -11.41 1.06 16.26
C ALA A 224 -11.23 1.99 15.04
N SER A 225 -10.26 2.91 15.13
CA SER A 225 -9.85 3.76 14.02
C SER A 225 -8.34 3.61 13.82
N ILE A 226 -7.90 3.48 12.58
CA ILE A 226 -6.49 3.37 12.24
C ILE A 226 -6.01 4.72 11.70
N TYR A 227 -5.00 5.29 12.35
CA TYR A 227 -4.35 6.53 11.92
C TYR A 227 -2.93 6.26 11.49
N GLU A 228 -2.61 6.63 10.26
CA GLU A 228 -1.25 6.59 9.73
C GLU A 228 -0.46 7.82 10.19
N LEU A 229 0.75 7.61 10.70
CA LEU A 229 1.67 8.66 11.10
C LEU A 229 2.65 8.95 9.96
N HIS A 230 2.55 10.14 9.38
CA HIS A 230 3.46 10.61 8.35
C HIS A 230 4.74 11.18 8.97
N LEU A 231 5.82 10.37 9.01
CA LEU A 231 7.11 10.76 9.60
C LEU A 231 7.73 11.99 8.94
N ASN A 232 7.60 12.09 7.62
CA ASN A 232 8.13 13.24 6.87
C ASN A 232 7.47 14.56 7.29
N SER A 233 6.17 14.54 7.60
CA SER A 233 5.42 15.72 8.07
C SER A 233 5.83 16.13 9.49
N LEU A 234 6.24 15.19 10.33
CA LEU A 234 6.78 15.47 11.65
C LEU A 234 8.12 16.22 11.59
N VAL A 235 8.99 15.83 10.65
CA VAL A 235 10.30 16.47 10.45
C VAL A 235 10.15 17.83 9.77
N ALA A 236 9.16 17.99 8.90
CA ALA A 236 8.90 19.24 8.21
C ALA A 236 8.54 20.36 9.21
N GLY A 237 9.31 21.45 9.18
CA GLY A 237 9.12 22.61 10.04
C GLY A 237 9.74 22.52 11.44
N THR A 238 10.48 21.46 11.77
CA THR A 238 11.28 21.39 13.00
C THR A 238 12.74 21.78 12.69
N LYS A 239 13.25 22.77 13.40
CA LYS A 239 14.66 23.19 13.28
C LYS A 239 15.56 22.49 14.28
N TYR A 240 15.00 22.03 15.39
CA TYR A 240 15.72 21.41 16.50
C TYR A 240 15.09 20.07 16.88
N ARG A 241 15.91 19.18 17.41
CA ARG A 241 15.50 17.86 17.93
C ARG A 241 14.34 17.97 18.95
N GLY A 242 14.39 18.98 19.82
CA GLY A 242 13.37 19.20 20.84
C GLY A 242 11.97 19.47 20.28
N ASP A 243 11.89 20.24 19.19
CA ASP A 243 10.61 20.57 18.54
C ASP A 243 9.92 19.30 18.00
N PHE A 244 10.69 18.39 17.44
CA PHE A 244 10.20 17.12 16.95
C PHE A 244 9.71 16.20 18.09
N GLU A 245 10.53 16.05 19.15
CA GLU A 245 10.18 15.23 20.31
C GLU A 245 8.90 15.77 20.98
N GLU A 246 8.75 17.09 21.08
CA GLU A 246 7.56 17.74 21.64
C GLU A 246 6.32 17.48 20.77
N LYS A 247 6.42 17.64 19.45
CA LYS A 247 5.30 17.33 18.52
C LYS A 247 4.85 15.88 18.65
N LEU A 248 5.79 14.94 18.63
CA LEU A 248 5.47 13.52 18.77
C LEU A 248 4.85 13.20 20.13
N GLN A 249 5.37 13.78 21.23
CA GLN A 249 4.76 13.63 22.55
C GLN A 249 3.34 14.17 22.61
N ASN A 250 3.07 15.30 21.96
CA ASN A 250 1.73 15.88 21.90
C ASN A 250 0.77 14.96 21.14
N ILE A 251 1.19 14.37 20.02
CA ILE A 251 0.40 13.36 19.28
C ILE A 251 0.12 12.15 20.16
N ILE A 252 1.14 11.61 20.84
CA ILE A 252 0.97 10.45 21.72
C ILE A 252 0.01 10.73 22.87
N ARG A 253 0.13 11.90 23.54
CA ARG A 253 -0.81 12.32 24.60
C ARG A 253 -2.24 12.46 24.09
N LEU A 254 -2.39 12.86 22.83
CA LEU A 254 -3.68 12.92 22.19
C LEU A 254 -4.23 11.50 21.93
N LEU A 255 -3.39 10.57 21.44
CA LEU A 255 -3.76 9.17 21.22
C LEU A 255 -4.17 8.45 22.53
N GLU A 256 -3.52 8.75 23.66
CA GLU A 256 -3.89 8.20 24.98
C GLU A 256 -5.33 8.53 25.40
N LYS A 257 -5.92 9.62 24.91
CA LYS A 257 -7.32 9.95 25.17
C LYS A 257 -8.31 9.07 24.40
N TYR A 258 -7.84 8.36 23.37
CA TYR A 258 -8.65 7.56 22.46
C TYR A 258 -8.19 6.09 22.44
N PRO A 259 -8.61 5.26 23.40
CA PRO A 259 -8.10 3.89 23.58
C PRO A 259 -8.42 2.95 22.40
N ASN A 260 -9.36 3.33 21.54
CA ASN A 260 -9.74 2.55 20.36
C ASN A 260 -8.96 2.97 19.09
N VAL A 261 -8.00 3.87 19.23
CA VAL A 261 -7.15 4.28 18.10
C VAL A 261 -5.95 3.35 17.98
N ILE A 262 -5.67 2.94 16.76
CA ILE A 262 -4.50 2.15 16.36
C ILE A 262 -3.61 3.05 15.52
N LEU A 263 -2.36 3.23 15.94
CA LEU A 263 -1.38 3.99 15.19
C LEU A 263 -0.71 3.10 14.15
N PHE A 264 -0.76 3.47 12.89
CA PHE A 264 0.01 2.82 11.83
C PHE A 264 1.25 3.63 11.49
N ILE A 265 2.39 2.97 11.44
CA ILE A 265 3.69 3.58 11.11
C ILE A 265 4.31 2.77 9.98
N ASP A 266 4.25 3.32 8.77
CA ASP A 266 5.00 2.73 7.65
C ASP A 266 6.48 3.08 7.79
N GLU A 267 7.35 2.20 7.30
CA GLU A 267 8.80 2.32 7.41
C GLU A 267 9.28 2.64 8.85
N ILE A 268 8.73 1.94 9.85
CA ILE A 268 8.99 2.17 11.28
C ILE A 268 10.49 2.17 11.63
N HIS A 269 11.34 1.55 10.83
CA HIS A 269 12.79 1.56 10.97
C HIS A 269 13.39 2.98 10.89
N GLN A 270 12.76 3.91 10.15
CA GLN A 270 13.20 5.30 10.08
C GLN A 270 13.18 5.97 11.45
N MET A 271 12.26 5.55 12.33
CA MET A 271 12.17 6.05 13.69
C MET A 271 13.29 5.53 14.60
N ILE A 272 13.89 4.37 14.25
CA ILE A 272 14.85 3.66 15.11
C ILE A 272 16.28 3.90 14.64
N GLY A 273 16.48 4.02 13.32
CA GLY A 273 17.80 4.13 12.70
C GLY A 273 18.40 5.53 12.67
N ALA A 274 17.58 6.55 12.83
CA ALA A 274 18.01 7.95 12.71
C ALA A 274 18.99 8.41 13.83
N GLY A 275 19.17 7.60 14.90
CA GLY A 275 19.94 7.99 16.10
C GLY A 275 21.46 7.76 16.06
N LYS A 276 22.04 7.26 14.95
CA LYS A 276 23.48 6.88 14.93
C LYS A 276 24.44 7.89 14.29
N SER A 277 23.93 8.90 13.59
CA SER A 277 24.76 10.04 13.14
C SER A 277 24.63 11.20 14.12
N GLU A 278 25.72 11.90 14.40
CA GLU A 278 25.71 13.09 15.26
C GLU A 278 24.67 14.10 14.75
N GLY A 279 23.59 14.32 15.53
CA GLY A 279 22.47 15.21 15.19
C GLY A 279 21.18 14.51 14.71
N SER A 280 21.14 13.19 14.59
CA SER A 280 19.94 12.47 14.17
C SER A 280 18.96 12.22 15.33
N ILE A 281 17.67 12.24 15.00
CA ILE A 281 16.55 12.20 15.94
C ILE A 281 16.25 10.73 16.31
N ASP A 282 16.42 10.34 17.57
CA ASP A 282 16.00 9.02 18.07
C ASP A 282 14.55 9.07 18.54
N VAL A 283 13.64 8.84 17.63
CA VAL A 283 12.18 8.81 17.90
C VAL A 283 11.79 7.59 18.73
N SER A 284 12.59 6.54 18.68
CA SER A 284 12.30 5.29 19.39
C SER A 284 12.28 5.51 20.90
N SER A 285 13.09 6.43 21.41
CA SER A 285 13.12 6.77 22.84
C SER A 285 11.80 7.31 23.37
N VAL A 286 11.05 8.03 22.53
CA VAL A 286 9.74 8.60 22.87
C VAL A 286 8.64 7.56 22.83
N LEU A 287 8.59 6.69 21.81
CA LEU A 287 7.53 5.68 21.64
C LEU A 287 7.69 4.44 22.56
N LYS A 288 8.91 4.02 22.84
CA LYS A 288 9.20 2.84 23.67
C LYS A 288 8.43 2.77 24.99
N PRO A 289 8.36 3.83 25.81
CA PRO A 289 7.62 3.79 27.06
C PRO A 289 6.12 3.53 26.89
N TYR A 290 5.51 4.09 25.85
CA TYR A 290 4.08 3.99 25.59
C TYR A 290 3.70 2.59 25.04
N LEU A 291 4.49 2.08 24.09
CA LEU A 291 4.36 0.71 23.61
C LEU A 291 4.62 -0.32 24.73
N ALA A 292 5.60 -0.04 25.60
CA ALA A 292 5.94 -0.89 26.71
C ALA A 292 4.82 -1.03 27.74
N ARG A 293 4.08 0.04 27.98
CA ARG A 293 2.97 0.09 28.95
C ARG A 293 1.62 -0.33 28.31
N GLY A 294 1.58 -0.56 26.98
CA GLY A 294 0.34 -0.86 26.27
C GLY A 294 -0.65 0.31 26.23
N LEU A 295 -0.15 1.53 26.38
CA LEU A 295 -0.98 2.75 26.37
C LEU A 295 -1.49 3.10 24.97
N ILE A 296 -0.75 2.68 23.93
CA ILE A 296 -1.12 2.84 22.53
C ILE A 296 -0.97 1.48 21.83
N LYS A 297 -1.85 1.20 20.87
CA LYS A 297 -1.70 0.08 19.93
C LYS A 297 -1.05 0.60 18.66
N CYS A 298 -0.10 -0.17 18.13
CA CYS A 298 0.68 0.23 16.96
C CYS A 298 0.79 -0.92 15.96
N ILE A 299 0.58 -0.61 14.69
CA ILE A 299 0.95 -1.46 13.55
C ILE A 299 2.23 -0.86 12.96
N GLY A 300 3.29 -1.63 12.85
CA GLY A 300 4.51 -1.22 12.16
C GLY A 300 4.65 -1.95 10.83
N ALA A 301 5.28 -1.31 9.83
CA ALA A 301 5.70 -1.97 8.61
C ALA A 301 7.18 -1.67 8.32
N THR A 302 7.92 -2.66 7.81
CA THR A 302 9.34 -2.52 7.47
C THR A 302 9.77 -3.60 6.46
N THR A 303 10.99 -3.51 5.95
CA THR A 303 11.61 -4.57 5.15
C THR A 303 12.34 -5.59 6.03
N VAL A 304 12.71 -6.75 5.44
CA VAL A 304 13.49 -7.78 6.15
C VAL A 304 14.86 -7.24 6.55
N GLU A 305 15.58 -6.61 5.61
CA GLU A 305 16.92 -6.05 5.83
C GLU A 305 16.92 -5.00 6.97
N GLU A 306 15.91 -4.13 6.97
CA GLU A 306 15.80 -3.06 7.96
C GLU A 306 15.35 -3.57 9.34
N TYR A 307 14.52 -4.60 9.36
CA TYR A 307 14.18 -5.31 10.62
C TYR A 307 15.43 -5.87 11.29
N GLU A 308 16.25 -6.65 10.56
CA GLU A 308 17.49 -7.26 11.08
C GLU A 308 18.52 -6.19 11.50
N LYS A 309 18.61 -5.11 10.75
CA LYS A 309 19.57 -4.04 11.00
C LYS A 309 19.23 -3.18 12.21
N TYR A 310 17.94 -2.85 12.40
CA TYR A 310 17.52 -1.83 13.35
C TYR A 310 16.62 -2.34 14.48
N ILE A 311 15.65 -3.24 14.20
CA ILE A 311 14.62 -3.63 15.18
C ILE A 311 15.04 -4.84 15.97
N GLU A 312 15.55 -5.89 15.34
CA GLU A 312 16.00 -7.13 15.98
C GLU A 312 17.08 -6.87 17.04
N LYS A 313 17.97 -5.92 16.78
CA LYS A 313 19.04 -5.50 17.72
C LYS A 313 18.51 -4.76 18.93
N ASP A 314 17.29 -4.21 18.87
CA ASP A 314 16.63 -3.54 19.98
C ASP A 314 15.64 -4.46 20.69
N ARG A 315 16.16 -5.28 21.61
CA ARG A 315 15.37 -6.27 22.38
C ARG A 315 14.15 -5.67 23.09
N ALA A 316 14.15 -4.38 23.39
CA ALA A 316 13.04 -3.73 24.08
C ALA A 316 11.85 -3.51 23.12
N LEU A 317 12.11 -3.17 21.87
CA LEU A 317 11.10 -3.06 20.82
C LEU A 317 10.66 -4.44 20.31
N GLU A 318 11.59 -5.33 19.99
CA GLU A 318 11.31 -6.68 19.49
C GLU A 318 10.30 -7.42 20.38
N ARG A 319 10.44 -7.34 21.71
CA ARG A 319 9.52 -7.99 22.66
C ARG A 319 8.10 -7.40 22.65
N ARG A 320 7.89 -6.25 22.08
CA ARG A 320 6.58 -5.55 22.04
C ARG A 320 5.82 -5.77 20.75
N PHE A 321 6.51 -6.17 19.69
CA PHE A 321 5.92 -6.48 18.41
C PHE A 321 5.74 -7.99 18.19
N GLN A 322 4.67 -8.32 17.47
CA GLN A 322 4.47 -9.65 16.90
C GLN A 322 4.75 -9.59 15.41
N ILE A 323 5.76 -10.31 14.98
CA ILE A 323 6.16 -10.35 13.56
C ILE A 323 5.10 -11.06 12.73
N ILE A 324 4.76 -10.45 11.59
CA ILE A 324 3.91 -11.01 10.54
C ILE A 324 4.67 -10.84 9.22
N THR A 325 5.13 -11.95 8.65
CA THR A 325 5.86 -11.94 7.39
C THR A 325 4.91 -11.90 6.21
N ILE A 326 5.04 -10.87 5.38
CA ILE A 326 4.28 -10.70 4.14
C ILE A 326 5.15 -11.16 2.98
N LYS A 327 4.84 -12.32 2.42
CA LYS A 327 5.57 -12.89 1.29
C LYS A 327 5.13 -12.27 -0.02
N GLU A 328 6.01 -12.29 -1.03
CA GLU A 328 5.63 -11.96 -2.41
C GLU A 328 4.54 -12.93 -2.90
N PRO A 329 3.42 -12.44 -3.48
CA PRO A 329 2.41 -13.31 -4.05
C PRO A 329 2.97 -14.01 -5.30
N ASN A 330 2.50 -15.25 -5.55
CA ASN A 330 2.84 -15.96 -6.77
C ASN A 330 2.11 -15.38 -8.00
N GLN A 331 2.45 -15.86 -9.21
CA GLN A 331 1.84 -15.38 -10.45
C GLN A 331 0.31 -15.53 -10.47
N SER A 332 -0.21 -16.65 -9.99
CA SER A 332 -1.66 -16.90 -9.95
C SER A 332 -2.37 -15.96 -8.99
N GLU A 333 -1.82 -15.76 -7.79
CA GLU A 333 -2.35 -14.82 -6.80
C GLU A 333 -2.29 -13.38 -7.33
N THR A 334 -1.18 -13.00 -7.99
CA THR A 334 -1.02 -11.68 -8.61
C THR A 334 -2.05 -11.46 -9.71
N LEU A 335 -2.30 -12.45 -10.55
CA LEU A 335 -3.31 -12.35 -11.60
C LEU A 335 -4.72 -12.12 -11.02
N GLU A 336 -5.09 -12.82 -9.94
CA GLU A 336 -6.37 -12.58 -9.26
C GLU A 336 -6.44 -11.17 -8.64
N MET A 337 -5.34 -10.68 -8.07
CA MET A 337 -5.26 -9.29 -7.56
C MET A 337 -5.46 -8.26 -8.67
N LEU A 338 -4.84 -8.47 -9.85
CA LEU A 338 -5.01 -7.58 -11.00
C LEU A 338 -6.44 -7.60 -11.53
N LYS A 339 -7.11 -8.75 -11.60
CA LYS A 339 -8.49 -8.87 -12.08
C LYS A 339 -9.47 -7.99 -11.30
N VAL A 340 -9.26 -7.86 -9.99
CA VAL A 340 -10.08 -7.00 -9.14
C VAL A 340 -9.81 -5.52 -9.42
N LYS A 341 -8.54 -5.17 -9.62
CA LYS A 341 -8.14 -3.79 -9.86
C LYS A 341 -8.39 -3.29 -11.29
N VAL A 342 -8.52 -4.20 -12.26
CA VAL A 342 -8.69 -3.86 -13.68
C VAL A 342 -9.77 -2.82 -13.91
N LYS A 343 -10.95 -3.02 -13.31
CA LYS A 343 -12.09 -2.12 -13.50
C LYS A 343 -11.78 -0.68 -13.07
N GLU A 344 -11.05 -0.51 -11.98
CA GLU A 344 -10.61 0.81 -11.50
C GLU A 344 -9.72 1.53 -12.54
N TYR A 345 -8.77 0.79 -13.16
CA TYR A 345 -7.88 1.32 -14.19
C TYR A 345 -8.61 1.56 -15.52
N GLU A 346 -9.52 0.65 -15.91
CA GLU A 346 -10.37 0.82 -17.09
C GLU A 346 -11.24 2.09 -16.98
N ASP A 347 -11.87 2.29 -15.81
CA ASP A 347 -12.71 3.45 -15.54
C ASP A 347 -11.89 4.75 -15.48
N PHE A 348 -10.69 4.73 -14.92
CA PHE A 348 -9.82 5.91 -14.81
C PHE A 348 -9.23 6.33 -16.16
N HIS A 349 -8.69 5.37 -16.90
CA HIS A 349 -8.04 5.66 -18.19
C HIS A 349 -8.97 5.66 -19.39
N GLN A 350 -10.21 5.15 -19.23
CA GLN A 350 -11.19 4.99 -20.32
C GLN A 350 -10.68 4.08 -21.44
N VAL A 351 -10.01 2.97 -21.05
CA VAL A 351 -9.46 1.96 -21.95
C VAL A 351 -9.90 0.57 -21.49
N HIS A 352 -10.04 -0.36 -22.42
CA HIS A 352 -10.35 -1.76 -22.12
C HIS A 352 -9.07 -2.61 -22.00
N ILE A 353 -9.02 -3.49 -21.00
CA ILE A 353 -7.89 -4.36 -20.72
C ILE A 353 -8.32 -5.83 -20.85
N PRO A 354 -7.95 -6.50 -21.94
CA PRO A 354 -8.29 -7.92 -22.13
C PRO A 354 -7.65 -8.81 -21.06
N MET A 355 -8.35 -9.88 -20.68
CA MET A 355 -7.89 -10.81 -19.64
C MET A 355 -6.60 -11.56 -19.99
N ASP A 356 -6.38 -11.85 -21.28
CA ASP A 356 -5.14 -12.46 -21.77
C ASP A 356 -3.94 -11.53 -21.62
N ILE A 357 -4.15 -10.21 -21.76
CA ILE A 357 -3.11 -9.19 -21.54
C ILE A 357 -2.67 -9.14 -20.08
N LEU A 358 -3.58 -9.33 -19.12
CA LEU A 358 -3.21 -9.39 -17.71
C LEU A 358 -2.25 -10.56 -17.41
N ALA A 359 -2.54 -11.73 -17.98
CA ALA A 359 -1.66 -12.88 -17.82
C ALA A 359 -0.27 -12.63 -18.43
N LYS A 360 -0.22 -11.93 -19.58
CA LYS A 360 1.04 -11.53 -20.23
C LYS A 360 1.80 -10.50 -19.39
N ILE A 361 1.11 -9.50 -18.80
CA ILE A 361 1.74 -8.54 -17.88
C ILE A 361 2.43 -9.28 -16.73
N VAL A 362 1.73 -10.21 -16.07
CA VAL A 362 2.30 -10.99 -14.96
C VAL A 362 3.51 -11.80 -15.42
N ALA A 363 3.41 -12.49 -16.57
CA ALA A 363 4.50 -13.30 -17.10
C ALA A 363 5.73 -12.43 -17.47
N TYR A 364 5.52 -11.30 -18.12
CA TYR A 364 6.61 -10.38 -18.46
C TYR A 364 7.25 -9.76 -17.22
N CYS A 365 6.45 -9.34 -16.24
CA CYS A 365 6.98 -8.81 -14.98
C CYS A 365 7.78 -9.86 -14.20
N ASP A 366 7.34 -11.12 -14.18
CA ASP A 366 8.08 -12.19 -13.51
C ASP A 366 9.43 -12.45 -14.16
N TYR A 367 9.46 -12.47 -15.49
CA TYR A 367 10.66 -12.79 -16.23
C TYR A 367 11.63 -11.61 -16.34
N TYR A 368 11.15 -10.41 -16.71
CA TYR A 368 12.00 -9.26 -17.02
C TYR A 368 12.26 -8.33 -15.83
N MET A 369 11.48 -8.44 -14.73
CA MET A 369 11.59 -7.57 -13.56
C MET A 369 11.82 -8.36 -12.26
N PRO A 370 12.86 -9.21 -12.16
CA PRO A 370 13.12 -10.04 -10.98
C PRO A 370 13.51 -9.23 -9.74
N GLN A 371 14.00 -8.01 -9.94
CA GLN A 371 14.44 -7.11 -8.87
C GLN A 371 13.27 -6.45 -8.12
N ARG A 372 12.13 -6.34 -8.78
CA ARG A 372 10.91 -5.77 -8.19
C ARG A 372 9.94 -6.88 -7.78
N LYS A 373 9.07 -6.59 -6.84
CA LYS A 373 8.16 -7.57 -6.25
C LYS A 373 6.73 -7.40 -6.72
N PHE A 374 6.02 -8.52 -6.80
CA PHE A 374 4.59 -8.53 -6.98
C PHE A 374 3.85 -8.08 -5.70
N PRO A 375 2.67 -7.46 -5.82
CA PRO A 375 1.94 -7.11 -7.05
C PRO A 375 2.39 -5.79 -7.68
N ASP A 376 3.21 -4.98 -6.99
CA ASP A 376 3.57 -3.60 -7.35
C ASP A 376 4.07 -3.46 -8.79
N LYS A 377 5.07 -4.28 -9.18
CA LYS A 377 5.62 -4.26 -10.55
C LYS A 377 4.57 -4.53 -11.64
N ALA A 378 3.59 -5.39 -11.36
CA ALA A 378 2.54 -5.71 -12.33
C ALA A 378 1.48 -4.61 -12.42
N ILE A 379 1.19 -3.95 -11.30
CA ILE A 379 0.30 -2.79 -11.23
C ILE A 379 0.90 -1.62 -12.00
N ASP A 380 2.19 -1.34 -11.83
CA ASP A 380 2.88 -0.28 -12.55
C ASP A 380 2.87 -0.50 -14.07
N VAL A 381 3.16 -1.74 -14.51
CA VAL A 381 3.12 -2.08 -15.95
C VAL A 381 1.71 -1.97 -16.49
N LEU A 382 0.69 -2.37 -15.73
CA LEU A 382 -0.72 -2.24 -16.10
C LEU A 382 -1.08 -0.75 -16.31
N ASP A 383 -0.78 0.09 -15.33
CA ASP A 383 -1.07 1.53 -15.36
C ASP A 383 -0.39 2.22 -16.55
N LEU A 384 0.92 2.00 -16.72
CA LEU A 384 1.67 2.57 -17.84
C LEU A 384 1.20 2.06 -19.21
N SER A 385 0.73 0.80 -19.29
CA SER A 385 0.16 0.26 -20.53
C SER A 385 -1.16 0.93 -20.88
N CYS A 386 -1.99 1.27 -19.89
CA CYS A 386 -3.20 2.07 -20.08
C CYS A 386 -2.87 3.48 -20.57
N VAL A 387 -1.86 4.13 -19.98
CA VAL A 387 -1.37 5.44 -20.42
C VAL A 387 -0.88 5.38 -21.88
N SER A 388 -0.14 4.32 -22.26
CA SER A 388 0.34 4.11 -23.63
C SER A 388 -0.82 3.93 -24.62
N ALA A 389 -1.86 3.18 -24.25
CA ALA A 389 -3.05 3.00 -25.06
C ALA A 389 -3.79 4.33 -25.32
N LYS A 390 -3.95 5.12 -24.25
CA LYS A 390 -4.59 6.45 -24.34
C LYS A 390 -3.76 7.42 -25.21
N ALA A 391 -2.44 7.42 -25.07
CA ALA A 391 -1.53 8.25 -25.87
C ALA A 391 -1.58 7.89 -27.36
N SER A 392 -1.79 6.62 -27.69
CA SER A 392 -1.93 6.12 -29.07
C SER A 392 -3.35 6.24 -29.63
N ASN A 393 -4.28 6.90 -28.91
CA ASN A 393 -5.71 6.99 -29.25
C ASN A 393 -6.37 5.61 -29.48
N THR A 394 -5.90 4.57 -28.82
CA THR A 394 -6.53 3.24 -28.84
C THR A 394 -7.37 3.06 -27.58
N HIS A 395 -8.53 2.42 -27.73
CA HIS A 395 -9.42 2.14 -26.59
C HIS A 395 -9.14 0.80 -25.92
N GLN A 396 -8.05 0.12 -26.31
CA GLN A 396 -7.73 -1.20 -25.82
C GLN A 396 -6.22 -1.37 -25.66
N VAL A 397 -5.80 -1.94 -24.54
CA VAL A 397 -4.42 -2.33 -24.29
C VAL A 397 -4.08 -3.59 -25.09
N ASN A 398 -2.95 -3.59 -25.77
CA ASN A 398 -2.44 -4.74 -26.54
C ASN A 398 -1.07 -5.19 -26.04
N GLU A 399 -0.58 -6.32 -26.53
CA GLU A 399 0.68 -6.93 -26.11
C GLU A 399 1.90 -6.07 -26.49
N GLU A 400 1.86 -5.37 -27.63
CA GLU A 400 2.98 -4.52 -28.07
C GLU A 400 3.19 -3.35 -27.12
N MET A 401 2.09 -2.75 -26.62
CA MET A 401 2.17 -1.70 -25.60
C MET A 401 2.77 -2.19 -24.29
N VAL A 402 2.40 -3.40 -23.87
CA VAL A 402 2.98 -4.02 -22.66
C VAL A 402 4.48 -4.25 -22.85
N LYS A 403 4.90 -4.79 -23.99
CA LYS A 403 6.32 -4.97 -24.34
C LYS A 403 7.08 -3.66 -24.31
N ASP A 404 6.52 -2.63 -24.93
CA ASP A 404 7.10 -1.27 -24.99
C ASP A 404 7.31 -0.66 -23.59
N VAL A 405 6.31 -0.87 -22.69
CA VAL A 405 6.38 -0.42 -21.31
C VAL A 405 7.47 -1.19 -20.54
N VAL A 406 7.48 -2.51 -20.65
CA VAL A 406 8.50 -3.34 -19.99
C VAL A 406 9.90 -3.01 -20.51
N GLU A 407 10.04 -2.78 -21.82
CA GLU A 407 11.30 -2.33 -22.42
C GLU A 407 11.79 -1.01 -21.84
N LYS A 408 10.88 -0.02 -21.69
CA LYS A 408 11.21 1.28 -21.09
C LYS A 408 11.59 1.17 -19.61
N LEU A 409 10.96 0.28 -18.86
CA LEU A 409 11.23 0.10 -17.43
C LEU A 409 12.48 -0.71 -17.13
N THR A 410 12.86 -1.64 -18.04
CA THR A 410 13.98 -2.57 -17.82
C THR A 410 15.19 -2.26 -18.67
N ALA A 411 15.04 -1.41 -19.67
CA ALA A 411 16.00 -1.19 -20.75
C ALA A 411 16.36 -2.49 -21.51
N ILE A 412 15.55 -3.55 -21.36
CA ILE A 412 15.69 -4.81 -22.09
C ILE A 412 14.86 -4.68 -23.37
N PRO A 413 15.47 -4.72 -24.52
CA PRO A 413 14.76 -4.56 -25.77
C PRO A 413 13.90 -5.81 -26.06
N LEU A 414 12.59 -5.60 -26.21
CA LEU A 414 11.60 -6.66 -26.47
C LEU A 414 11.01 -6.57 -27.90
N ALA A 415 11.18 -5.42 -28.55
CA ALA A 415 10.76 -5.26 -29.93
C ALA A 415 11.68 -6.02 -30.87
N SER A 416 11.12 -6.64 -31.89
CA SER A 416 11.84 -7.40 -32.93
C SER A 416 12.59 -6.47 -33.92
N VAL A 417 13.57 -5.74 -33.41
CA VAL A 417 14.56 -5.13 -34.29
C VAL A 417 15.54 -6.23 -34.66
N ASP A 418 15.94 -6.28 -35.92
CA ASP A 418 16.87 -7.29 -36.43
C ASP A 418 18.32 -7.02 -35.96
N ARG A 419 18.50 -7.05 -34.61
CA ARG A 419 19.78 -6.75 -33.93
C ARG A 419 20.81 -7.80 -34.25
N VAL A 420 20.38 -9.01 -34.47
CA VAL A 420 21.25 -10.10 -34.84
C VAL A 420 21.88 -9.84 -36.22
N GLN A 421 21.09 -9.33 -37.16
CA GLN A 421 21.61 -8.94 -38.49
C GLN A 421 22.54 -7.72 -38.41
N LEU A 422 22.18 -6.71 -37.61
CA LEU A 422 23.01 -5.55 -37.38
C LEU A 422 24.33 -5.95 -36.73
N LEU A 423 24.32 -6.81 -35.73
CA LEU A 423 25.50 -7.35 -35.07
C LEU A 423 26.37 -8.13 -36.06
N LYS A 424 25.75 -8.99 -36.89
CA LYS A 424 26.47 -9.74 -37.92
C LYS A 424 27.25 -8.82 -38.82
N ALA A 425 26.62 -7.79 -39.37
CA ALA A 425 27.26 -6.82 -40.26
C ALA A 425 28.45 -6.11 -39.57
N GLN A 426 28.27 -5.63 -38.35
CA GLN A 426 29.32 -4.93 -37.60
C GLN A 426 30.50 -5.84 -37.20
N LEU A 427 30.23 -7.12 -36.88
CA LEU A 427 31.28 -8.08 -36.54
C LEU A 427 32.08 -8.46 -37.80
N GLN A 428 31.44 -8.68 -38.93
CA GLN A 428 32.10 -8.98 -40.20
C GLN A 428 32.99 -7.85 -40.67
N GLU A 429 32.58 -6.59 -40.46
CA GLU A 429 33.41 -5.42 -40.78
C GLU A 429 34.66 -5.31 -39.89
N SER A 430 34.56 -5.75 -38.63
CA SER A 430 35.58 -5.49 -37.60
C SER A 430 36.53 -6.64 -37.35
N LEU A 431 36.14 -7.86 -37.63
CA LEU A 431 36.89 -9.10 -37.34
C LEU A 431 37.14 -9.84 -38.63
N ILE A 432 38.32 -9.60 -39.20
CA ILE A 432 38.74 -10.24 -40.44
C ILE A 432 39.27 -11.65 -40.12
N GLY A 433 38.85 -12.66 -40.88
CA GLY A 433 39.30 -14.04 -40.74
C GLY A 433 38.67 -14.82 -39.60
N GLN A 434 37.51 -14.35 -39.08
CA GLN A 434 36.75 -15.04 -38.01
C GLN A 434 35.30 -15.31 -38.42
N GLU A 435 35.04 -15.51 -39.72
CA GLU A 435 33.70 -15.62 -40.29
C GLU A 435 32.95 -16.83 -39.70
N GLU A 436 33.61 -17.97 -39.49
CA GLU A 436 33.02 -19.18 -38.93
C GLU A 436 32.52 -18.96 -37.48
N VAL A 437 33.31 -18.25 -36.68
CA VAL A 437 32.96 -17.92 -35.30
C VAL A 437 31.74 -16.98 -35.25
N ILE A 438 31.74 -15.97 -36.13
CA ILE A 438 30.64 -15.02 -36.25
C ILE A 438 29.34 -15.75 -36.63
N ASP A 439 29.39 -16.63 -37.65
CA ASP A 439 28.23 -17.35 -38.11
C ASP A 439 27.67 -18.30 -37.02
N LYS A 440 28.51 -18.99 -36.26
CA LYS A 440 28.12 -19.82 -35.13
C LYS A 440 27.45 -18.98 -34.02
N LEU A 441 28.04 -17.82 -33.69
CA LEU A 441 27.49 -16.91 -32.68
C LEU A 441 26.11 -16.37 -33.09
N ILE A 442 25.98 -15.95 -34.35
CA ILE A 442 24.72 -15.44 -34.89
C ILE A 442 23.65 -16.53 -34.89
N ALA A 443 23.98 -17.76 -35.27
CA ALA A 443 23.02 -18.87 -35.22
C ALA A 443 22.50 -19.14 -33.80
N GLN A 444 23.38 -19.06 -32.80
CA GLN A 444 22.99 -19.21 -31.39
C GLN A 444 22.08 -18.06 -30.91
N LEU A 445 22.40 -16.82 -31.30
CA LEU A 445 21.56 -15.67 -30.96
C LEU A 445 20.17 -15.75 -31.61
N GLN A 446 20.08 -16.17 -32.87
CA GLN A 446 18.79 -16.39 -33.53
C GLN A 446 17.93 -17.44 -32.80
N TRP A 447 18.58 -18.48 -32.24
CA TRP A 447 17.89 -19.49 -31.44
C TRP A 447 17.40 -18.90 -30.10
N ILE A 448 18.22 -18.10 -29.43
CA ILE A 448 17.86 -17.40 -28.17
C ILE A 448 16.65 -16.45 -28.41
N GLU A 449 16.64 -15.72 -29.52
CA GLU A 449 15.54 -14.79 -29.86
C GLU A 449 14.20 -15.47 -30.18
N GLN A 450 14.18 -16.78 -30.43
CA GLN A 450 12.94 -17.53 -30.56
C GLN A 450 12.17 -17.70 -29.23
N GLY A 451 12.67 -17.14 -28.14
CA GLY A 451 11.92 -16.96 -26.89
C GLY A 451 11.88 -18.19 -25.99
N VAL A 452 12.90 -19.03 -26.02
CA VAL A 452 13.02 -20.15 -25.07
C VAL A 452 13.35 -19.58 -23.68
N ILE A 453 12.34 -19.49 -22.81
CA ILE A 453 12.50 -19.11 -21.42
C ILE A 453 13.24 -20.22 -20.68
N THR A 454 14.47 -19.94 -20.25
CA THR A 454 15.29 -20.88 -19.48
C THR A 454 15.48 -20.40 -18.04
N GLN A 455 15.73 -21.34 -17.14
CA GLN A 455 16.17 -21.03 -15.77
C GLN A 455 17.66 -20.67 -15.68
N ARG A 456 18.38 -20.76 -16.80
CA ARG A 456 19.83 -20.53 -16.94
C ARG A 456 20.10 -19.21 -17.65
N PRO A 457 21.35 -18.71 -17.68
CA PRO A 457 21.74 -17.60 -18.54
C PRO A 457 21.32 -17.82 -20.00
N LEU A 458 21.08 -16.73 -20.74
CA LEU A 458 20.69 -16.78 -22.16
C LEU A 458 21.67 -17.61 -23.01
N GLY A 459 22.96 -17.52 -22.68
CA GLY A 459 24.00 -18.34 -23.27
C GLY A 459 25.21 -18.42 -22.35
N VAL A 460 25.93 -19.54 -22.43
CA VAL A 460 27.22 -19.73 -21.74
C VAL A 460 28.22 -20.20 -22.78
N TRP A 461 29.17 -19.32 -23.13
CA TRP A 461 30.09 -19.56 -24.21
C TRP A 461 31.54 -19.57 -23.72
N LEU A 462 32.32 -20.48 -24.23
CA LEU A 462 33.76 -20.57 -23.97
C LEU A 462 34.56 -20.07 -25.18
N PHE A 463 35.30 -18.97 -24.99
CA PHE A 463 36.15 -18.41 -26.01
C PHE A 463 37.60 -18.90 -25.81
N LEU A 464 38.09 -19.73 -26.71
CA LEU A 464 39.42 -20.26 -26.73
C LEU A 464 40.23 -19.61 -27.87
N GLY A 465 41.50 -19.38 -27.65
CA GLY A 465 42.39 -18.82 -28.66
C GLY A 465 43.56 -18.06 -28.06
N ASN A 466 44.59 -17.83 -28.86
CA ASN A 466 45.80 -17.12 -28.47
C ASN A 466 45.50 -15.65 -28.07
N PRO A 467 46.31 -15.01 -27.23
CA PRO A 467 46.25 -13.56 -27.02
C PRO A 467 46.31 -12.80 -28.35
N GLY A 468 45.48 -11.76 -28.49
CA GLY A 468 45.50 -10.88 -29.69
C GLY A 468 44.58 -11.31 -30.84
N VAL A 469 43.95 -12.48 -30.85
CA VAL A 469 43.04 -12.94 -31.93
C VAL A 469 41.68 -12.23 -32.02
N GLY A 470 41.44 -11.22 -31.21
CA GLY A 470 40.21 -10.41 -31.29
C GLY A 470 39.12 -10.74 -30.26
N LYS A 471 39.37 -11.64 -29.28
CA LYS A 471 38.37 -12.03 -28.24
C LYS A 471 37.70 -10.83 -27.56
N LYS A 472 38.51 -9.88 -27.05
CA LYS A 472 38.02 -8.69 -26.35
C LYS A 472 37.25 -7.75 -27.28
N THR A 473 37.70 -7.55 -28.48
CA THR A 473 37.05 -6.72 -29.51
C THR A 473 35.65 -7.29 -29.85
N LEU A 474 35.56 -8.60 -30.03
CA LEU A 474 34.29 -9.30 -30.29
C LEU A 474 33.32 -9.07 -29.14
N MET A 475 33.75 -9.32 -27.91
CA MET A 475 32.90 -9.14 -26.73
C MET A 475 32.40 -7.70 -26.55
N GLN A 476 33.30 -6.70 -26.74
CA GLN A 476 32.94 -5.28 -26.63
C GLN A 476 31.92 -4.86 -27.68
N LYS A 477 32.15 -5.23 -28.95
CA LYS A 477 31.20 -4.92 -30.03
C LYS A 477 29.89 -5.63 -29.87
N PHE A 478 29.94 -6.89 -29.45
CA PHE A 478 28.72 -7.65 -29.15
C PHE A 478 27.92 -6.98 -28.04
N ASN A 479 28.53 -6.62 -26.90
CA ASN A 479 27.86 -5.95 -25.82
C ASN A 479 27.23 -4.61 -26.26
N ARG A 480 27.96 -3.83 -27.03
CA ARG A 480 27.47 -2.54 -27.50
C ARG A 480 26.33 -2.65 -28.50
N THR A 481 26.38 -3.59 -29.43
CA THR A 481 25.38 -3.69 -30.50
C THR A 481 24.15 -4.48 -30.09
N TYR A 482 24.34 -5.58 -29.39
CA TYR A 482 23.22 -6.48 -29.02
C TYR A 482 22.55 -6.06 -27.73
N PHE A 483 23.34 -5.70 -26.70
CA PHE A 483 22.84 -5.30 -25.40
C PHE A 483 22.69 -3.78 -25.23
N ASN A 484 23.16 -3.00 -26.19
CA ASN A 484 23.19 -1.52 -26.11
C ASN A 484 23.89 -0.99 -24.84
N GLN A 485 24.94 -1.70 -24.39
CA GLN A 485 25.74 -1.37 -23.21
C GLN A 485 27.20 -1.09 -23.60
N GLU A 486 27.76 0.00 -23.08
CA GLU A 486 29.16 0.36 -23.34
C GLU A 486 30.11 -0.53 -22.52
N ASP A 487 29.81 -0.74 -21.25
CA ASP A 487 30.62 -1.50 -20.31
C ASP A 487 30.11 -2.92 -20.12
N MET A 488 31.02 -3.88 -20.06
CA MET A 488 30.76 -5.28 -19.72
C MET A 488 31.07 -5.51 -18.26
N VAL A 489 30.30 -6.38 -17.61
CA VAL A 489 30.63 -6.84 -16.26
C VAL A 489 31.70 -7.92 -16.35
N THR A 490 32.90 -7.63 -15.81
CA THR A 490 34.05 -8.50 -15.93
C THR A 490 34.50 -9.03 -14.58
N PHE A 491 34.48 -10.34 -14.41
CA PHE A 491 35.07 -11.04 -13.26
C PHE A 491 36.44 -11.61 -13.67
N ASP A 492 37.49 -11.18 -12.99
CA ASP A 492 38.84 -11.72 -13.18
C ASP A 492 39.11 -12.80 -12.14
N MET A 493 39.36 -14.03 -12.59
CA MET A 493 39.60 -15.16 -11.68
C MET A 493 40.92 -15.00 -10.91
N ALA A 494 41.89 -14.25 -11.44
CA ALA A 494 43.11 -13.95 -10.73
C ALA A 494 42.95 -12.97 -9.55
N ALA A 495 41.89 -12.13 -9.59
CA ALA A 495 41.60 -11.10 -8.59
C ALA A 495 40.11 -11.17 -8.14
N PHE A 496 39.56 -12.36 -8.04
CA PHE A 496 38.12 -12.60 -7.89
C PHE A 496 37.51 -11.88 -6.68
N GLU A 497 38.12 -12.01 -5.52
CA GLU A 497 37.59 -11.44 -4.28
C GLU A 497 37.62 -9.90 -4.23
N GLN A 498 38.60 -9.29 -4.88
CA GLN A 498 38.82 -7.83 -4.79
C GLN A 498 37.70 -7.01 -5.43
N ASN A 499 37.13 -7.49 -6.53
CA ASN A 499 36.12 -6.74 -7.31
C ASN A 499 34.75 -7.43 -7.35
N PHE A 500 34.57 -8.55 -6.65
CA PHE A 500 33.40 -9.38 -6.77
C PHE A 500 32.11 -8.64 -6.36
N ALA A 501 32.07 -8.03 -5.19
CA ALA A 501 30.90 -7.30 -4.69
C ALA A 501 30.55 -6.09 -5.58
N HIS A 502 31.57 -5.38 -6.09
CA HIS A 502 31.36 -4.28 -7.02
C HIS A 502 30.74 -4.74 -8.34
N ASN A 503 31.27 -5.80 -8.93
CA ASN A 503 30.78 -6.35 -10.19
C ASN A 503 29.38 -6.96 -10.05
N LEU A 504 29.08 -7.59 -8.91
CA LEU A 504 27.70 -8.01 -8.60
C LEU A 504 26.74 -6.83 -8.50
N SER A 505 27.17 -5.72 -7.91
CA SER A 505 26.35 -4.50 -7.85
C SER A 505 26.09 -3.92 -9.25
N LEU A 506 27.07 -3.94 -10.15
CA LEU A 506 26.89 -3.53 -11.55
C LEU A 506 25.91 -4.46 -12.27
N LEU A 507 26.09 -5.76 -12.13
CA LEU A 507 25.21 -6.76 -12.76
C LEU A 507 23.76 -6.68 -12.22
N ARG A 508 23.58 -6.36 -10.94
CA ARG A 508 22.26 -6.13 -10.35
C ARG A 508 21.56 -4.92 -10.98
N ARG A 509 22.31 -3.86 -11.32
CA ARG A 509 21.76 -2.66 -11.97
C ARG A 509 21.43 -2.88 -13.44
N ASN A 510 22.29 -3.65 -14.13
CA ASN A 510 22.19 -3.92 -15.56
C ASN A 510 22.24 -5.43 -15.80
N PRO A 511 21.14 -6.17 -15.57
CA PRO A 511 21.11 -7.62 -15.73
C PRO A 511 21.16 -8.07 -17.21
N TYR A 512 20.85 -7.18 -18.16
CA TYR A 512 20.89 -7.43 -19.59
C TYR A 512 22.23 -6.96 -20.16
N THR A 513 23.23 -7.84 -20.09
CA THR A 513 24.63 -7.54 -20.46
C THR A 513 25.44 -8.80 -20.70
N ILE A 514 26.67 -8.63 -21.19
CA ILE A 514 27.68 -9.69 -21.20
C ILE A 514 28.36 -9.75 -19.83
N VAL A 515 28.39 -10.95 -19.26
CA VAL A 515 29.21 -11.27 -18.09
C VAL A 515 30.45 -12.00 -18.55
N CYS A 516 31.58 -11.31 -18.48
CA CYS A 516 32.87 -11.86 -18.93
C CYS A 516 33.65 -12.44 -17.74
N ILE A 517 33.98 -13.72 -17.81
CA ILE A 517 34.87 -14.40 -16.85
C ILE A 517 36.25 -14.48 -17.48
N MET A 518 37.19 -13.67 -17.00
CA MET A 518 38.54 -13.60 -17.50
C MET A 518 39.48 -14.52 -16.70
N ASN A 519 40.59 -14.94 -17.37
CA ASN A 519 41.62 -15.75 -16.75
C ASN A 519 41.13 -17.06 -16.13
N LEU A 520 40.17 -17.74 -16.78
CA LEU A 520 39.55 -18.96 -16.27
C LEU A 520 40.60 -20.05 -15.91
N HIS A 521 41.75 -20.09 -16.62
CA HIS A 521 42.85 -21.01 -16.35
C HIS A 521 43.55 -20.77 -14.99
N MET A 522 43.31 -19.60 -14.35
CA MET A 522 43.83 -19.26 -13.02
C MET A 522 42.82 -19.52 -11.90
N ALA A 523 41.62 -19.95 -12.25
CA ALA A 523 40.55 -20.17 -11.27
C ALA A 523 40.85 -21.39 -10.36
N HIS A 524 40.59 -21.24 -9.06
CA HIS A 524 40.66 -22.34 -8.13
C HIS A 524 39.39 -23.22 -8.21
N GLU A 525 39.48 -24.46 -7.77
CA GLU A 525 38.37 -25.40 -7.84
C GLU A 525 37.09 -24.89 -7.17
N ALA A 526 37.22 -24.20 -6.04
CA ALA A 526 36.07 -23.58 -5.35
C ALA A 526 35.38 -22.50 -6.21
N GLN A 527 36.14 -21.70 -6.95
CA GLN A 527 35.61 -20.68 -7.86
C GLN A 527 34.91 -21.31 -9.06
N LEU A 528 35.45 -22.39 -9.61
CA LEU A 528 34.83 -23.16 -10.69
C LEU A 528 33.52 -23.80 -10.23
N GLN A 529 33.50 -24.38 -9.04
CA GLN A 529 32.26 -24.93 -8.46
C GLN A 529 31.20 -23.85 -8.23
N PHE A 530 31.61 -22.68 -7.74
CA PHE A 530 30.72 -21.52 -7.57
C PHE A 530 30.12 -21.08 -8.92
N LEU A 531 30.95 -20.92 -9.95
CA LEU A 531 30.48 -20.55 -11.30
C LEU A 531 29.52 -21.59 -11.88
N ARG A 532 29.86 -22.88 -11.74
CA ARG A 532 28.99 -23.97 -12.19
C ARG A 532 27.62 -23.93 -11.50
N GLN A 533 27.59 -23.81 -10.19
CA GLN A 533 26.34 -23.69 -9.43
C GLN A 533 25.54 -22.45 -9.82
N SER A 534 26.21 -21.31 -10.05
CA SER A 534 25.56 -20.09 -10.48
C SER A 534 24.91 -20.21 -11.86
N ILE A 535 25.58 -20.88 -12.79
CA ILE A 535 25.05 -21.15 -14.14
C ILE A 535 23.85 -22.11 -14.06
N GLU A 536 23.95 -23.19 -13.28
CA GLU A 536 22.88 -24.15 -13.11
C GLU A 536 21.64 -23.56 -12.44
N LYS A 537 21.83 -22.71 -11.43
CA LYS A 537 20.76 -22.05 -10.69
C LYS A 537 20.18 -20.83 -11.42
N GLY A 538 20.93 -20.24 -12.37
CA GLY A 538 20.57 -19.00 -13.07
C GLY A 538 20.71 -17.75 -12.24
N TYR A 539 21.45 -17.79 -11.13
CA TYR A 539 21.74 -16.61 -10.30
C TYR A 539 23.08 -16.77 -9.56
N MET A 540 23.74 -15.64 -9.28
CA MET A 540 24.88 -15.55 -8.37
C MET A 540 24.42 -15.09 -6.99
N GLU A 541 24.93 -15.74 -5.95
CA GLU A 541 24.61 -15.42 -4.55
C GLU A 541 25.91 -15.19 -3.77
N HIS A 542 25.99 -14.05 -3.08
CA HIS A 542 27.14 -13.72 -2.24
C HIS A 542 26.66 -12.86 -1.07
N ASP A 543 26.87 -13.33 0.15
CA ASP A 543 26.37 -12.72 1.38
C ASP A 543 24.85 -12.46 1.32
N ILE A 544 24.47 -11.20 1.30
CA ILE A 544 23.07 -10.75 1.24
C ILE A 544 22.57 -10.51 -0.21
N TYR A 545 23.43 -10.61 -1.22
CA TYR A 545 23.08 -10.29 -2.60
C TYR A 545 22.78 -11.54 -3.40
N LYS A 546 21.62 -11.55 -4.04
CA LYS A 546 21.22 -12.51 -5.05
C LYS A 546 21.02 -11.77 -6.38
N VAL A 547 21.79 -12.13 -7.41
CA VAL A 547 21.78 -11.47 -8.70
C VAL A 547 21.40 -12.45 -9.79
N ASP A 548 20.36 -12.11 -10.55
CA ASP A 548 19.80 -12.93 -11.64
C ASP A 548 20.73 -12.93 -12.85
N LEU A 549 20.98 -14.10 -13.43
CA LEU A 549 21.78 -14.32 -14.61
C LEU A 549 20.97 -14.67 -15.87
N ARG A 550 19.65 -14.86 -15.74
CA ARG A 550 18.79 -15.36 -16.84
C ARG A 550 18.73 -14.42 -18.05
N HIS A 551 19.11 -13.16 -17.87
CA HIS A 551 19.09 -12.14 -18.91
C HIS A 551 20.47 -11.78 -19.44
N CYS A 552 21.53 -12.44 -18.98
CA CYS A 552 22.89 -12.20 -19.46
C CYS A 552 23.40 -13.34 -20.32
N ILE A 553 24.41 -13.04 -21.12
CA ILE A 553 25.24 -14.04 -21.79
C ILE A 553 26.57 -14.09 -21.06
N MET A 554 26.94 -15.27 -20.58
CA MET A 554 28.21 -15.49 -19.91
C MET A 554 29.26 -15.93 -20.91
N ILE A 555 30.39 -15.20 -20.95
CA ILE A 555 31.52 -15.55 -21.79
C ILE A 555 32.70 -15.90 -20.89
N LEU A 556 33.08 -17.18 -20.95
CA LEU A 556 34.22 -17.72 -20.25
C LEU A 556 35.47 -17.53 -21.15
N ASN A 557 36.46 -16.85 -20.66
CA ASN A 557 37.70 -16.58 -21.41
C ASN A 557 38.93 -17.11 -20.67
N GLY A 558 39.73 -17.90 -21.35
CA GLY A 558 40.98 -18.41 -20.83
C GLY A 558 42.02 -18.46 -21.93
N ASP A 559 43.29 -18.24 -21.55
CA ASP A 559 44.42 -18.42 -22.45
C ASP A 559 44.86 -19.87 -22.42
N PHE A 560 44.28 -20.64 -23.33
CA PHE A 560 44.68 -22.01 -23.58
C PHE A 560 45.50 -22.01 -24.88
N THR A 561 46.73 -22.49 -24.85
CA THR A 561 47.58 -22.67 -26.02
C THR A 561 47.04 -23.83 -26.85
N LEU A 562 46.29 -23.51 -27.89
CA LEU A 562 45.92 -24.48 -28.91
C LEU A 562 47.11 -24.69 -29.84
N THR A 563 47.49 -25.93 -30.08
CA THR A 563 48.66 -26.33 -30.86
C THR A 563 48.51 -26.10 -32.38
N SER A 564 47.40 -25.53 -32.84
CA SER A 564 47.15 -25.28 -34.26
C SER A 564 46.37 -24.00 -34.49
N GLY A 565 47.03 -22.98 -35.05
CA GLY A 565 46.38 -21.85 -35.71
C GLY A 565 46.06 -20.62 -34.84
N ASN A 566 46.00 -19.43 -35.48
CA ASN A 566 45.56 -18.17 -34.91
C ASN A 566 44.04 -17.98 -34.96
N GLU A 567 43.26 -19.06 -34.85
CA GLU A 567 41.80 -19.02 -34.97
C GLU A 567 41.14 -19.00 -33.61
N LEU A 568 40.04 -18.25 -33.51
CA LEU A 568 39.09 -18.33 -32.39
C LEU A 568 38.28 -19.62 -32.54
N HIS A 569 38.18 -20.40 -31.45
CA HIS A 569 37.26 -21.52 -31.41
C HIS A 569 36.08 -21.19 -30.47
N PHE A 570 34.88 -21.37 -30.99
CA PHE A 570 33.66 -21.23 -30.24
C PHE A 570 33.15 -22.65 -29.88
N GLN A 571 32.96 -22.88 -28.61
CA GLN A 571 32.36 -24.13 -28.15
C GLN A 571 31.23 -23.83 -27.16
N GLU A 572 30.07 -24.34 -27.46
CA GLU A 572 28.94 -24.29 -26.55
C GLU A 572 29.14 -25.32 -25.42
N THR A 573 29.09 -24.87 -24.18
CA THR A 573 29.19 -25.76 -23.03
C THR A 573 27.80 -26.28 -22.68
N GLN A 574 27.37 -27.38 -23.32
CA GLN A 574 26.16 -28.12 -22.91
C GLN A 574 26.39 -28.95 -21.64
N SER A 575 27.62 -29.10 -21.20
CA SER A 575 28.00 -29.91 -20.04
C SER A 575 29.20 -29.30 -19.28
N LEU A 576 28.94 -28.40 -18.40
CA LEU A 576 29.78 -28.08 -17.24
C LEU A 576 29.03 -28.38 -15.97
#